data_8fb9b4e45a721ceb4948735bfdd5705b
#
_entry.id   8fb9b4e45a721ceb4948735bfdd5705b
#
_cell.length_a   1.000
_cell.length_b   1.000
_cell.length_c   1.000
_cell.angle_alpha   90.00
_cell.angle_beta   90.00
_cell.angle_gamma   90.00
#
_symmetry.space_group_name_H-M   'P 1'
#
loop_
_entity.id
_entity.type
_entity.pdbx_description
1 polymer ?
#
loop_
_entity_poly.entity_id
_entity_poly.type
_entity_poly.pdbx_seq_one_letter_code
_entity_poly.pdbx_strand_id
1 'polypeptide(L)'
;MQNELIELAIALVVLALIMVVLRRASLRSQHKAKATAKERLEEPGKVVEVKPAEKPAEEAEEVVEKPDAETAAAYRAGLARTRGGFVARMGKLFGKKQIDAATVDELEEVLFTADIGPRAADRIFQAVKSGLSKTDLESSDKIWAQIKKTSRDILSVDAPPVDTSKKPFVLLVLGVNGVGKTTTIGKLASLWKAQGKKILLTAGDTFRAAATEQLEEWAKRAEVDIVKGKPQGDPSSVIFDAIKKGVDESYDLVICDTAGRLHSNAGLMDELKKVRRVADKAMAGAPHETWMVLDATTGQNAIAQAKTFKADMEITGIVLTKLDGSSKGGVVLGICDELKVPVRYIGLGEKIGDLRPFDPSAFVEELFDEAGSSEAA
;
A
#
# COMPACT_ATOMS: atom_id res chain seq x y z
N MET A 1 -32.25 -32.45 32.57
CA MET A 1 -31.72 -33.60 31.78
C MET A 1 -32.62 -33.99 30.61
N GLN A 2 -33.91 -34.33 30.83
CA GLN A 2 -34.77 -34.77 29.70
C GLN A 2 -35.10 -33.67 28.68
N ASN A 3 -35.30 -32.44 29.12
CA ASN A 3 -35.54 -31.28 28.21
C ASN A 3 -34.27 -30.89 27.44
N GLU A 4 -33.09 -30.95 28.02
CA GLU A 4 -31.83 -30.64 27.35
C GLU A 4 -31.48 -31.65 26.26
N LEU A 5 -31.83 -32.91 26.44
CA LEU A 5 -31.69 -33.95 25.41
C LEU A 5 -32.64 -33.74 24.23
N ILE A 6 -33.85 -33.21 24.45
CA ILE A 6 -34.82 -32.89 23.44
C ILE A 6 -34.34 -31.69 22.64
N GLU A 7 -33.85 -30.63 23.30
CA GLU A 7 -33.28 -29.43 22.61
C GLU A 7 -32.06 -29.78 21.77
N LEU A 8 -31.17 -30.62 22.26
CA LEU A 8 -30.01 -31.08 21.49
C LEU A 8 -30.42 -31.90 20.27
N ALA A 9 -31.41 -32.77 20.39
CA ALA A 9 -31.94 -33.54 19.27
C ALA A 9 -32.59 -32.64 18.21
N ILE A 10 -33.33 -31.62 18.61
CA ILE A 10 -33.93 -30.64 17.69
C ILE A 10 -32.84 -29.84 16.94
N ALA A 11 -31.80 -29.39 17.68
CA ALA A 11 -30.67 -28.65 17.08
C ALA A 11 -29.92 -29.50 16.04
N LEU A 12 -29.70 -30.77 16.29
CA LEU A 12 -29.07 -31.71 15.35
C LEU A 12 -29.92 -31.93 14.09
N VAL A 13 -31.23 -32.04 14.24
CA VAL A 13 -32.16 -32.20 13.07
C VAL A 13 -32.17 -30.92 12.23
N VAL A 14 -32.18 -29.74 12.85
CA VAL A 14 -32.13 -28.46 12.13
C VAL A 14 -30.80 -28.32 11.39
N LEU A 15 -29.68 -28.68 12.01
CA LEU A 15 -28.36 -28.62 11.40
C LEU A 15 -28.25 -29.57 10.18
N ALA A 16 -28.81 -30.77 10.31
CA ALA A 16 -28.87 -31.74 9.21
C ALA A 16 -29.71 -31.23 8.04
N LEU A 17 -30.84 -30.60 8.31
CA LEU A 17 -31.69 -29.98 7.28
C LEU A 17 -30.97 -28.82 6.56
N ILE A 18 -30.27 -27.97 7.28
CA ILE A 18 -29.45 -26.88 6.70
C ILE A 18 -28.37 -27.46 5.78
N MET A 19 -27.65 -28.49 6.21
CA MET A 19 -26.64 -29.16 5.39
C MET A 19 -27.21 -29.75 4.09
N VAL A 20 -28.41 -30.36 4.15
CA VAL A 20 -29.08 -30.90 2.96
C VAL A 20 -29.48 -29.77 1.99
N VAL A 21 -29.98 -28.65 2.50
CA VAL A 21 -30.33 -27.49 1.65
C VAL A 21 -29.09 -26.88 0.99
N LEU A 22 -28.00 -26.72 1.71
CA LEU A 22 -26.73 -26.17 1.17
C LEU A 22 -26.14 -27.13 0.10
N ARG A 23 -26.19 -28.44 0.34
CA ARG A 23 -25.72 -29.45 -0.63
C ARG A 23 -26.55 -29.44 -1.89
N ARG A 24 -27.90 -29.27 -1.80
CA ARG A 24 -28.78 -29.15 -2.97
C ARG A 24 -28.55 -27.87 -3.77
N ALA A 25 -28.26 -26.75 -3.09
CA ALA A 25 -27.92 -25.46 -3.72
C ALA A 25 -26.59 -25.58 -4.50
N SER A 26 -25.57 -26.20 -3.93
CA SER A 26 -24.29 -26.46 -4.58
C SER A 26 -24.41 -27.33 -5.82
N LEU A 27 -25.19 -28.42 -5.74
CA LEU A 27 -25.45 -29.31 -6.89
C LEU A 27 -26.21 -28.60 -8.01
N ARG A 28 -27.19 -27.74 -7.71
CA ARG A 28 -27.91 -26.92 -8.71
C ARG A 28 -26.99 -25.92 -9.41
N SER A 29 -26.04 -25.30 -8.68
CA SER A 29 -25.04 -24.42 -9.25
C SER A 29 -24.12 -25.16 -10.24
N GLN A 30 -23.66 -26.37 -9.90
CA GLN A 30 -22.82 -27.18 -10.78
C GLN A 30 -23.56 -27.66 -12.03
N HIS A 31 -24.87 -28.03 -11.92
CA HIS A 31 -25.69 -28.39 -13.07
C HIS A 31 -25.92 -27.21 -14.01
N LYS A 32 -26.13 -25.99 -13.47
CA LYS A 32 -26.32 -24.79 -14.28
C LYS A 32 -25.04 -24.43 -15.05
N ALA A 33 -23.88 -24.56 -14.41
CA ALA A 33 -22.59 -24.32 -15.05
C ALA A 33 -22.29 -25.33 -16.18
N LYS A 34 -22.64 -26.60 -15.98
CA LYS A 34 -22.48 -27.65 -17.03
C LYS A 34 -23.45 -27.47 -18.21
N ALA A 35 -24.68 -27.01 -17.97
CA ALA A 35 -25.65 -26.73 -19.04
C ALA A 35 -25.19 -25.57 -19.93
N THR A 36 -24.69 -24.46 -19.32
CA THR A 36 -24.18 -23.30 -20.06
C THR A 36 -22.90 -23.62 -20.86
N ALA A 37 -22.09 -24.56 -20.38
CA ALA A 37 -20.89 -25.01 -21.09
C ALA A 37 -21.26 -25.92 -22.30
N LYS A 38 -22.34 -26.71 -22.20
CA LYS A 38 -22.80 -27.58 -23.29
C LYS A 38 -23.48 -26.76 -24.40
N GLU A 39 -24.23 -25.71 -24.05
CA GLU A 39 -24.90 -24.82 -25.01
C GLU A 39 -23.91 -24.01 -25.88
N ARG A 40 -22.71 -23.72 -25.35
CA ARG A 40 -21.62 -23.08 -26.10
C ARG A 40 -20.89 -23.99 -27.09
N LEU A 41 -21.10 -25.30 -27.03
CA LEU A 41 -20.47 -26.30 -27.91
C LEU A 41 -21.36 -26.72 -29.09
N GLU A 42 -22.61 -26.26 -29.14
CA GLU A 42 -23.58 -26.69 -30.17
C GLU A 42 -23.93 -25.61 -31.22
N GLU A 43 -23.23 -24.48 -31.30
CA GLU A 43 -23.37 -23.56 -32.43
C GLU A 43 -22.45 -23.98 -33.60
N PRO A 44 -23.02 -24.35 -34.80
CA PRO A 44 -22.21 -24.75 -35.94
C PRO A 44 -21.68 -23.56 -36.74
N GLY A 45 -20.37 -23.50 -36.82
CA GLY A 45 -19.69 -23.11 -38.05
C GLY A 45 -19.62 -21.63 -38.44
N LYS A 46 -18.51 -20.99 -38.10
CA LYS A 46 -17.75 -20.18 -39.06
C LYS A 46 -16.31 -20.66 -39.05
N VAL A 47 -15.89 -21.27 -40.17
CA VAL A 47 -14.49 -21.59 -40.44
C VAL A 47 -13.74 -20.29 -40.55
N VAL A 48 -12.93 -19.96 -39.54
CA VAL A 48 -11.92 -18.92 -39.63
C VAL A 48 -10.64 -19.59 -40.07
N GLU A 49 -10.17 -19.26 -41.25
CA GLU A 49 -8.90 -19.68 -41.81
C GLU A 49 -7.78 -19.29 -40.82
N VAL A 50 -7.16 -20.27 -40.19
CA VAL A 50 -6.04 -20.08 -39.28
C VAL A 50 -4.81 -19.84 -40.16
N LYS A 51 -4.37 -18.57 -40.23
CA LYS A 51 -3.02 -18.28 -40.69
C LYS A 51 -1.99 -18.98 -39.79
N PRO A 52 -0.85 -19.43 -40.37
CA PRO A 52 0.19 -20.08 -39.57
C PRO A 52 0.64 -19.15 -38.43
N ALA A 53 0.81 -19.71 -37.25
CA ALA A 53 1.32 -18.99 -36.07
C ALA A 53 2.64 -18.30 -36.40
N GLU A 54 2.65 -17.00 -36.34
CA GLU A 54 3.88 -16.21 -36.24
C GLU A 54 4.62 -16.66 -34.98
N LYS A 55 5.94 -16.78 -35.10
CA LYS A 55 6.84 -17.04 -33.98
C LYS A 55 6.51 -16.10 -32.80
N PRO A 56 6.70 -16.56 -31.54
CA PRO A 56 6.54 -15.67 -30.42
C PRO A 56 7.38 -14.42 -30.67
N ALA A 57 6.74 -13.26 -30.64
CA ALA A 57 7.45 -11.99 -30.62
C ALA A 57 8.47 -12.04 -29.49
N GLU A 58 9.72 -11.72 -29.77
CA GLU A 58 10.71 -11.36 -28.77
C GLU A 58 9.99 -10.43 -27.78
N GLU A 59 10.03 -10.81 -26.50
CA GLU A 59 9.55 -9.95 -25.42
C GLU A 59 10.24 -8.60 -25.63
N ALA A 60 9.45 -7.58 -26.00
CA ALA A 60 9.94 -6.23 -26.04
C ALA A 60 10.47 -5.93 -24.63
N GLU A 61 11.77 -5.70 -24.52
CA GLU A 61 12.36 -5.15 -23.31
C GLU A 61 11.59 -3.86 -23.02
N GLU A 62 10.79 -3.90 -21.95
CA GLU A 62 10.10 -2.73 -21.42
C GLU A 62 11.20 -1.71 -21.11
N VAL A 63 11.27 -0.66 -21.91
CA VAL A 63 12.22 0.44 -21.68
C VAL A 63 11.76 1.12 -20.40
N VAL A 64 12.30 0.67 -19.26
CA VAL A 64 12.11 1.29 -17.96
C VAL A 64 12.77 2.67 -18.06
N GLU A 65 11.98 3.73 -18.21
CA GLU A 65 12.47 5.09 -18.13
C GLU A 65 13.28 5.25 -16.85
N LYS A 66 14.55 5.59 -16.98
CA LYS A 66 15.39 5.82 -15.79
C LYS A 66 14.84 7.04 -15.06
N PRO A 67 14.67 6.97 -13.72
CA PRO A 67 14.22 8.10 -12.93
C PRO A 67 15.18 9.28 -13.14
N ASP A 68 14.64 10.52 -13.03
CA ASP A 68 15.51 11.70 -13.09
C ASP A 68 16.60 11.66 -12.01
N ALA A 69 17.73 12.29 -12.29
CA ALA A 69 18.94 12.19 -11.44
C ALA A 69 18.70 12.70 -9.99
N GLU A 70 17.78 13.65 -9.81
CA GLU A 70 17.44 14.18 -8.49
C GLU A 70 16.63 13.15 -7.68
N THR A 71 15.67 12.51 -8.31
CA THR A 71 14.88 11.44 -7.70
C THR A 71 15.74 10.25 -7.34
N ALA A 72 16.62 9.79 -8.24
CA ALA A 72 17.55 8.71 -7.97
C ALA A 72 18.48 9.03 -6.78
N ALA A 73 19.04 10.24 -6.73
CA ALA A 73 19.89 10.67 -5.62
C ALA A 73 19.13 10.71 -4.28
N ALA A 74 17.87 11.18 -4.25
CA ALA A 74 17.04 11.19 -3.05
C ALA A 74 16.75 9.78 -2.54
N TYR A 75 16.39 8.85 -3.45
CA TYR A 75 16.18 7.43 -3.10
C TYR A 75 17.47 6.79 -2.59
N ARG A 76 18.60 7.04 -3.26
CA ARG A 76 19.92 6.53 -2.86
C ARG A 76 20.26 6.95 -1.43
N ALA A 77 20.09 8.21 -1.10
CA ALA A 77 20.36 8.74 0.25
C ALA A 77 19.37 8.14 1.28
N GLY A 78 18.06 8.15 0.97
CA GLY A 78 17.03 7.68 1.88
C GLY A 78 17.05 6.16 2.14
N LEU A 79 17.55 5.36 1.19
CA LEU A 79 17.61 3.90 1.31
C LEU A 79 18.98 3.38 1.79
N ALA A 80 19.95 4.24 2.07
CA ALA A 80 21.32 3.83 2.43
C ALA A 80 21.36 2.85 3.61
N ARG A 81 20.57 3.08 4.66
CA ARG A 81 20.50 2.17 5.83
C ARG A 81 19.85 0.84 5.50
N THR A 82 18.84 0.83 4.65
CA THR A 82 18.18 -0.42 4.21
C THR A 82 19.12 -1.26 3.36
N ARG A 83 19.89 -0.63 2.45
CA ARG A 83 20.94 -1.34 1.68
C ARG A 83 22.00 -1.95 2.56
N GLY A 84 22.48 -1.24 3.57
CA GLY A 84 23.45 -1.76 4.56
C GLY A 84 22.93 -2.92 5.40
N GLY A 85 21.63 -3.18 5.37
CA GLY A 85 20.94 -4.26 6.07
C GLY A 85 20.92 -5.57 5.26
N PHE A 86 19.70 -6.00 4.86
CA PHE A 86 19.48 -7.29 4.21
C PHE A 86 20.08 -7.38 2.79
N VAL A 87 20.09 -6.26 2.06
CA VAL A 87 20.66 -6.23 0.69
C VAL A 87 22.14 -6.51 0.73
N ALA A 88 22.89 -5.91 1.67
CA ALA A 88 24.31 -6.19 1.86
C ALA A 88 24.58 -7.67 2.24
N ARG A 89 23.66 -8.31 3.01
CA ARG A 89 23.75 -9.74 3.30
C ARG A 89 23.58 -10.59 2.04
N MET A 90 22.59 -10.27 1.20
CA MET A 90 22.42 -10.94 -0.10
C MET A 90 23.65 -10.76 -1.01
N GLY A 91 24.21 -9.54 -1.08
CA GLY A 91 25.42 -9.27 -1.84
C GLY A 91 26.61 -10.14 -1.41
N LYS A 92 26.77 -10.39 -0.11
CA LYS A 92 27.78 -11.31 0.42
C LYS A 92 27.54 -12.77 0.00
N LEU A 93 26.29 -13.21 -0.13
CA LEU A 93 25.96 -14.55 -0.61
C LEU A 93 26.37 -14.73 -2.08
N PHE A 94 26.02 -13.75 -2.91
CA PHE A 94 26.27 -13.81 -4.35
C PHE A 94 27.69 -13.41 -4.76
N GLY A 95 28.47 -12.80 -3.89
CA GLY A 95 29.90 -12.54 -4.08
C GLY A 95 30.81 -13.81 -4.02
N LYS A 96 30.24 -14.95 -3.67
CA LYS A 96 30.96 -16.26 -3.73
C LYS A 96 31.15 -16.67 -5.19
N LYS A 97 32.29 -17.26 -5.50
CA LYS A 97 32.67 -17.69 -6.87
C LYS A 97 31.75 -18.76 -7.48
N GLN A 98 31.01 -19.50 -6.68
CA GLN A 98 30.00 -20.50 -7.10
C GLN A 98 28.75 -20.35 -6.23
N ILE A 99 27.61 -20.20 -6.88
CA ILE A 99 26.31 -20.21 -6.23
C ILE A 99 25.80 -21.65 -6.33
N ASP A 100 25.70 -22.31 -5.20
CA ASP A 100 25.23 -23.69 -5.07
C ASP A 100 23.84 -23.75 -4.38
N ALA A 101 23.30 -24.96 -4.22
CA ALA A 101 22.01 -25.14 -3.55
C ALA A 101 22.01 -24.60 -2.12
N ALA A 102 23.14 -24.66 -1.40
CA ALA A 102 23.25 -24.13 -0.05
C ALA A 102 23.16 -22.60 -0.04
N THR A 103 23.72 -21.92 -1.04
CA THR A 103 23.59 -20.46 -1.22
C THR A 103 22.13 -20.05 -1.46
N VAL A 104 21.35 -20.87 -2.20
CA VAL A 104 19.92 -20.62 -2.42
C VAL A 104 19.12 -20.79 -1.12
N ASP A 105 19.46 -21.77 -0.28
CA ASP A 105 18.83 -21.96 1.03
C ASP A 105 19.20 -20.80 1.99
N GLU A 106 20.46 -20.32 1.96
CA GLU A 106 20.88 -19.12 2.71
C GLU A 106 20.12 -17.85 2.25
N LEU A 107 19.80 -17.74 0.95
CA LEU A 107 18.97 -16.65 0.44
C LEU A 107 17.55 -16.66 1.07
N GLU A 108 16.95 -17.84 1.21
CA GLU A 108 15.65 -17.99 1.86
C GLU A 108 15.70 -17.39 3.29
N GLU A 109 16.70 -17.75 4.09
CA GLU A 109 16.86 -17.22 5.45
C GLU A 109 17.01 -15.69 5.46
N VAL A 110 17.84 -15.14 4.55
CA VAL A 110 18.03 -13.68 4.45
C VAL A 110 16.74 -12.97 4.12
N LEU A 111 15.95 -13.47 3.17
CA LEU A 111 14.67 -12.86 2.76
C LEU A 111 13.64 -12.91 3.88
N PHE A 112 13.49 -14.05 4.59
CA PHE A 112 12.52 -14.18 5.66
C PHE A 112 12.88 -13.38 6.92
N THR A 113 14.15 -13.02 7.09
CA THR A 113 14.64 -12.17 8.20
C THR A 113 14.69 -10.68 7.86
N ALA A 114 14.35 -10.29 6.64
CA ALA A 114 14.53 -8.95 6.06
C ALA A 114 13.32 -8.02 6.25
N ASP A 115 12.49 -8.10 7.22
CA ASP A 115 11.29 -7.23 7.41
C ASP A 115 10.42 -6.97 6.15
N ILE A 116 10.64 -7.71 5.03
CA ILE A 116 9.90 -7.58 3.77
C ILE A 116 8.52 -8.26 3.80
N GLY A 117 8.23 -9.00 4.86
CA GLY A 117 7.01 -9.78 5.01
C GLY A 117 7.11 -11.19 4.41
N PRO A 118 6.49 -12.20 5.06
CA PRO A 118 6.65 -13.59 4.67
C PRO A 118 6.16 -13.89 3.25
N ARG A 119 5.07 -13.24 2.81
CA ARG A 119 4.52 -13.46 1.47
C ARG A 119 5.43 -12.89 0.37
N ALA A 120 5.96 -11.66 0.56
CA ALA A 120 6.88 -11.07 -0.39
C ALA A 120 8.21 -11.85 -0.43
N ALA A 121 8.71 -12.30 0.75
CA ALA A 121 9.88 -13.15 0.85
C ALA A 121 9.71 -14.45 0.06
N ASP A 122 8.61 -15.17 0.27
CA ASP A 122 8.30 -16.40 -0.46
C ASP A 122 8.18 -16.15 -1.97
N ARG A 123 7.47 -15.11 -2.40
CA ARG A 123 7.35 -14.77 -3.84
C ARG A 123 8.71 -14.53 -4.48
N ILE A 124 9.59 -13.76 -3.85
CA ILE A 124 10.93 -13.49 -4.36
C ILE A 124 11.74 -14.79 -4.39
N PHE A 125 11.72 -15.57 -3.32
CA PHE A 125 12.43 -16.84 -3.22
C PHE A 125 11.98 -17.83 -4.29
N GLN A 126 10.68 -18.03 -4.44
CA GLN A 126 10.13 -18.96 -5.46
C GLN A 126 10.43 -18.48 -6.89
N ALA A 127 10.41 -17.17 -7.14
CA ALA A 127 10.78 -16.62 -8.43
C ALA A 127 12.25 -16.88 -8.79
N VAL A 128 13.15 -16.85 -7.83
CA VAL A 128 14.56 -17.24 -8.03
C VAL A 128 14.67 -18.76 -8.21
N LYS A 129 14.09 -19.55 -7.32
CA LYS A 129 14.24 -21.01 -7.28
C LYS A 129 13.64 -21.72 -8.48
N SER A 130 12.46 -21.28 -8.93
CA SER A 130 11.71 -21.93 -10.03
C SER A 130 11.74 -21.15 -11.35
N GLY A 131 12.07 -19.85 -11.31
CA GLY A 131 12.15 -19.00 -12.49
C GLY A 131 13.48 -19.04 -13.22
N LEU A 132 14.53 -19.59 -12.63
CA LEU A 132 15.86 -19.67 -13.22
C LEU A 132 16.25 -21.12 -13.47
N SER A 133 16.93 -21.36 -14.59
CA SER A 133 17.55 -22.66 -14.88
C SER A 133 18.74 -22.92 -13.93
N LYS A 134 19.21 -24.18 -13.84
CA LYS A 134 20.39 -24.49 -13.03
C LYS A 134 21.62 -23.67 -13.44
N THR A 135 21.81 -23.44 -14.73
CA THR A 135 22.92 -22.64 -15.28
C THR A 135 22.73 -21.15 -14.95
N ASP A 136 21.49 -20.66 -14.89
CA ASP A 136 21.19 -19.26 -14.53
C ASP A 136 21.42 -19.00 -13.05
N LEU A 137 21.15 -20.00 -12.20
CA LEU A 137 21.42 -19.93 -10.75
C LEU A 137 22.93 -19.82 -10.43
N GLU A 138 23.82 -20.17 -11.37
CA GLU A 138 25.26 -19.96 -11.22
C GLU A 138 25.68 -18.50 -11.50
N SER A 139 24.78 -17.66 -12.01
CA SER A 139 25.02 -16.25 -12.34
C SER A 139 24.38 -15.31 -11.31
N SER A 140 25.21 -14.62 -10.57
CA SER A 140 24.79 -13.54 -9.64
C SER A 140 23.90 -12.52 -10.33
N ASP A 141 24.26 -12.06 -11.53
CA ASP A 141 23.53 -11.01 -12.26
C ASP A 141 22.11 -11.46 -12.61
N LYS A 142 21.92 -12.72 -12.99
CA LYS A 142 20.59 -13.26 -13.29
C LYS A 142 19.72 -13.40 -12.05
N ILE A 143 20.30 -13.77 -10.92
CA ILE A 143 19.60 -13.83 -9.63
C ILE A 143 19.16 -12.42 -9.22
N TRP A 144 20.05 -11.44 -9.29
CA TRP A 144 19.72 -10.04 -9.00
C TRP A 144 18.65 -9.50 -9.93
N ALA A 145 18.76 -9.76 -11.24
CA ALA A 145 17.74 -9.36 -12.21
C ALA A 145 16.36 -9.95 -11.87
N GLN A 146 16.31 -11.22 -11.46
CA GLN A 146 15.07 -11.88 -11.06
C GLN A 146 14.49 -11.29 -9.76
N ILE A 147 15.34 -11.01 -8.76
CA ILE A 147 14.94 -10.35 -7.51
C ILE A 147 14.37 -8.95 -7.81
N LYS A 148 15.09 -8.15 -8.61
CA LYS A 148 14.64 -6.80 -9.01
C LYS A 148 13.32 -6.86 -9.78
N LYS A 149 13.19 -7.76 -10.77
CA LYS A 149 11.96 -7.96 -11.54
C LYS A 149 10.79 -8.29 -10.63
N THR A 150 10.93 -9.32 -9.79
CA THR A 150 9.84 -9.74 -8.88
C THR A 150 9.49 -8.65 -7.87
N SER A 151 10.48 -7.90 -7.37
CA SER A 151 10.25 -6.78 -6.48
C SER A 151 9.46 -5.66 -7.16
N ARG A 152 9.78 -5.31 -8.42
CA ARG A 152 8.99 -4.36 -9.21
C ARG A 152 7.56 -4.83 -9.39
N ASP A 153 7.36 -6.10 -9.74
CA ASP A 153 6.01 -6.69 -9.91
C ASP A 153 5.18 -6.66 -8.61
N ILE A 154 5.85 -6.77 -7.46
CA ILE A 154 5.18 -6.65 -6.15
C ILE A 154 4.77 -5.20 -5.88
N LEU A 155 5.64 -4.24 -6.19
CA LEU A 155 5.45 -2.81 -5.91
C LEU A 155 4.52 -2.13 -6.89
N SER A 156 4.43 -2.63 -8.12
CA SER A 156 3.56 -2.11 -9.18
C SER A 156 2.12 -2.58 -8.93
N VAL A 157 1.49 -2.00 -7.91
CA VAL A 157 0.07 -2.24 -7.62
C VAL A 157 -0.75 -1.48 -8.65
N ASP A 158 -1.55 -2.21 -9.43
CA ASP A 158 -2.46 -1.62 -10.40
C ASP A 158 -3.51 -0.75 -9.66
N ALA A 159 -3.43 0.54 -9.88
CA ALA A 159 -4.31 1.51 -9.28
C ALA A 159 -4.39 2.77 -10.17
N PRO A 160 -5.59 3.34 -10.31
CA PRO A 160 -5.73 4.56 -11.10
C PRO A 160 -4.89 5.71 -10.50
N PRO A 161 -4.40 6.62 -11.34
CA PRO A 161 -3.81 7.85 -10.85
C PRO A 161 -4.80 8.63 -9.99
N VAL A 162 -4.27 9.45 -9.08
CA VAL A 162 -5.11 10.29 -8.20
C VAL A 162 -5.85 11.32 -9.04
N ASP A 163 -7.18 11.19 -9.10
CA ASP A 163 -8.03 12.13 -9.84
C ASP A 163 -8.36 13.36 -8.97
N THR A 164 -7.63 14.44 -9.17
CA THR A 164 -7.87 15.73 -8.50
C THR A 164 -8.80 16.65 -9.29
N SER A 165 -9.59 16.14 -10.25
CA SER A 165 -10.56 16.94 -11.04
C SER A 165 -11.76 17.39 -10.23
N LYS A 166 -12.12 16.65 -9.19
CA LYS A 166 -13.17 17.03 -8.24
C LYS A 166 -12.79 18.29 -7.48
N LYS A 167 -13.76 19.20 -7.26
CA LYS A 167 -13.56 20.48 -6.55
C LYS A 167 -14.56 20.68 -5.44
N PRO A 168 -14.12 20.66 -4.18
CA PRO A 168 -12.77 20.29 -3.74
C PRO A 168 -12.51 18.78 -3.87
N PHE A 169 -11.28 18.41 -4.22
CA PHE A 169 -10.81 17.05 -3.99
C PHE A 169 -10.58 16.86 -2.49
N VAL A 170 -11.25 15.88 -1.88
CA VAL A 170 -11.20 15.62 -0.43
C VAL A 170 -10.31 14.43 -0.15
N LEU A 171 -9.21 14.66 0.58
CA LEU A 171 -8.27 13.65 1.04
C LEU A 171 -8.40 13.46 2.55
N LEU A 172 -8.72 12.24 2.98
CA LEU A 172 -8.69 11.83 4.38
C LEU A 172 -7.37 11.14 4.70
N VAL A 173 -6.63 11.61 5.72
CA VAL A 173 -5.33 11.07 6.11
C VAL A 173 -5.45 10.31 7.42
N LEU A 174 -5.16 9.01 7.37
CA LEU A 174 -5.24 8.08 8.50
C LEU A 174 -3.84 7.65 8.99
N GLY A 175 -3.80 7.07 10.18
CA GLY A 175 -2.59 6.45 10.74
C GLY A 175 -2.49 6.67 12.26
N VAL A 176 -1.66 5.89 12.92
CA VAL A 176 -1.47 6.00 14.38
C VAL A 176 -0.66 7.25 14.77
N ASN A 177 -0.62 7.56 16.06
CA ASN A 177 0.17 8.69 16.55
C ASN A 177 1.68 8.44 16.33
N GLY A 178 2.40 9.50 15.94
CA GLY A 178 3.86 9.46 15.76
C GLY A 178 4.34 8.95 14.39
N VAL A 179 3.45 8.45 13.51
CA VAL A 179 3.85 7.99 12.17
C VAL A 179 4.15 9.13 11.19
N GLY A 180 3.89 10.38 11.55
CA GLY A 180 4.18 11.53 10.68
C GLY A 180 2.98 12.05 9.87
N LYS A 181 1.71 11.77 10.27
CA LYS A 181 0.51 12.28 9.58
C LYS A 181 0.53 13.79 9.35
N THR A 182 0.60 14.56 10.43
CA THR A 182 0.57 16.04 10.39
C THR A 182 1.71 16.60 9.54
N THR A 183 2.91 16.03 9.65
CA THR A 183 4.07 16.40 8.83
C THR A 183 3.83 16.08 7.35
N THR A 184 3.28 14.89 7.05
CA THR A 184 2.93 14.48 5.69
C THR A 184 1.90 15.43 5.07
N ILE A 185 0.85 15.79 5.82
CA ILE A 185 -0.18 16.74 5.38
C ILE A 185 0.45 18.09 5.04
N GLY A 186 1.33 18.61 5.92
CA GLY A 186 2.02 19.87 5.68
C GLY A 186 2.91 19.85 4.44
N LYS A 187 3.65 18.76 4.23
CA LYS A 187 4.49 18.58 3.03
C LYS A 187 3.64 18.45 1.76
N LEU A 188 2.56 17.68 1.77
CA LEU A 188 1.63 17.57 0.65
C LEU A 188 0.99 18.92 0.32
N ALA A 189 0.57 19.67 1.33
CA ALA A 189 0.01 21.02 1.14
C ALA A 189 1.03 21.94 0.46
N SER A 190 2.29 21.92 0.90
CA SER A 190 3.37 22.71 0.27
C SER A 190 3.61 22.29 -1.18
N LEU A 191 3.65 20.98 -1.48
CA LEU A 191 3.86 20.47 -2.84
C LEU A 191 2.73 20.87 -3.78
N TRP A 192 1.46 20.73 -3.36
CA TRP A 192 0.33 21.07 -4.21
C TRP A 192 0.10 22.58 -4.31
N LYS A 193 0.45 23.33 -3.26
CA LYS A 193 0.47 24.82 -3.32
C LYS A 193 1.46 25.32 -4.36
N ALA A 194 2.64 24.72 -4.43
CA ALA A 194 3.64 25.04 -5.46
C ALA A 194 3.13 24.75 -6.89
N GLN A 195 2.16 23.86 -7.04
CA GLN A 195 1.45 23.60 -8.31
C GLN A 195 0.28 24.58 -8.57
N GLY A 196 0.13 25.63 -7.75
CA GLY A 196 -0.92 26.65 -7.89
C GLY A 196 -2.29 26.23 -7.35
N LYS A 197 -2.40 25.15 -6.59
CA LYS A 197 -3.69 24.70 -6.02
C LYS A 197 -4.08 25.55 -4.82
N LYS A 198 -5.39 25.84 -4.68
CA LYS A 198 -5.99 26.45 -3.50
C LYS A 198 -6.36 25.34 -2.50
N ILE A 199 -5.73 25.34 -1.33
CA ILE A 199 -5.79 24.22 -0.38
C ILE A 199 -6.37 24.68 0.95
N LEU A 200 -7.22 23.83 1.53
CA LEU A 200 -7.76 23.97 2.88
C LEU A 200 -7.32 22.78 3.73
N LEU A 201 -6.65 23.03 4.82
CA LEU A 201 -6.32 22.02 5.82
C LEU A 201 -7.41 21.93 6.87
N THR A 202 -7.58 20.74 7.47
CA THR A 202 -8.60 20.50 8.51
C THR A 202 -7.96 19.80 9.70
N ALA A 203 -7.97 20.46 10.87
CA ALA A 203 -7.46 19.90 12.11
C ALA A 203 -8.51 18.98 12.76
N GLY A 204 -8.63 17.74 12.27
CA GLY A 204 -9.57 16.74 12.79
C GLY A 204 -9.05 15.97 14.01
N ASP A 205 -7.77 16.06 14.40
CA ASP A 205 -7.26 15.53 15.69
C ASP A 205 -7.55 16.54 16.83
N THR A 206 -8.83 16.74 17.13
CA THR A 206 -9.31 17.74 18.09
C THR A 206 -8.90 17.46 19.54
N PHE A 207 -8.49 16.24 19.84
CA PHE A 207 -8.14 15.84 21.19
C PHE A 207 -6.67 16.17 21.55
N ARG A 208 -5.84 16.44 20.55
CA ARG A 208 -4.43 16.77 20.75
C ARG A 208 -4.17 18.23 20.37
N ALA A 209 -4.14 19.10 21.41
CA ALA A 209 -3.85 20.53 21.18
C ALA A 209 -2.55 20.74 20.40
N ALA A 210 -1.47 20.05 20.78
CA ALA A 210 -0.18 20.11 20.10
C ALA A 210 -0.24 19.65 18.62
N ALA A 211 -1.15 18.75 18.25
CA ALA A 211 -1.32 18.34 16.85
C ALA A 211 -1.98 19.45 16.02
N THR A 212 -2.98 20.11 16.59
CA THR A 212 -3.63 21.28 15.96
C THR A 212 -2.62 22.41 15.78
N GLU A 213 -1.83 22.76 16.82
CA GLU A 213 -0.79 23.79 16.75
C GLU A 213 0.27 23.44 15.69
N GLN A 214 0.69 22.18 15.62
CA GLN A 214 1.63 21.71 14.61
C GLN A 214 1.07 21.86 13.19
N LEU A 215 -0.21 21.53 12.99
CA LEU A 215 -0.84 21.67 11.67
C LEU A 215 -1.00 23.14 11.29
N GLU A 216 -1.29 24.03 12.26
CA GLU A 216 -1.29 25.48 12.03
C GLU A 216 0.06 26.01 11.56
N GLU A 217 1.13 25.54 12.18
CA GLU A 217 2.47 25.94 11.78
C GLU A 217 2.79 25.49 10.36
N TRP A 218 2.36 24.26 9.99
CA TRP A 218 2.44 23.79 8.60
C TRP A 218 1.59 24.62 7.64
N ALA A 219 0.36 24.98 8.04
CA ALA A 219 -0.50 25.83 7.22
C ALA A 219 0.14 27.19 6.93
N LYS A 220 0.74 27.83 7.97
CA LYS A 220 1.49 29.09 7.82
C LYS A 220 2.69 28.94 6.87
N ARG A 221 3.49 27.88 7.04
CA ARG A 221 4.67 27.62 6.19
C ARG A 221 4.32 27.35 4.74
N ALA A 222 3.20 26.66 4.50
CA ALA A 222 2.72 26.35 3.17
C ALA A 222 1.86 27.48 2.55
N GLU A 223 1.57 28.55 3.32
CA GLU A 223 0.68 29.65 2.93
C GLU A 223 -0.70 29.15 2.47
N VAL A 224 -1.31 28.27 3.27
CA VAL A 224 -2.63 27.68 3.00
C VAL A 224 -3.57 27.92 4.19
N ASP A 225 -4.88 27.86 3.90
CA ASP A 225 -5.90 28.06 4.93
C ASP A 225 -6.09 26.79 5.78
N ILE A 226 -6.60 26.99 7.01
CA ILE A 226 -6.90 25.93 7.96
C ILE A 226 -8.24 26.14 8.65
N VAL A 227 -9.00 25.05 8.80
CA VAL A 227 -10.20 24.99 9.67
C VAL A 227 -9.86 24.20 10.92
N LYS A 228 -10.23 24.77 12.07
CA LYS A 228 -10.01 24.17 13.40
C LYS A 228 -11.33 24.06 14.15
N GLY A 229 -11.48 22.96 14.87
CA GLY A 229 -12.58 22.80 15.83
C GLY A 229 -12.25 23.37 17.20
N LYS A 230 -13.26 23.37 18.07
CA LYS A 230 -13.04 23.61 19.50
C LYS A 230 -12.19 22.48 20.08
N PRO A 231 -11.29 22.77 21.03
CA PRO A 231 -10.56 21.73 21.74
C PRO A 231 -11.52 20.66 22.29
N GLN A 232 -11.20 19.39 22.08
CA GLN A 232 -12.02 18.23 22.45
C GLN A 232 -13.41 18.19 21.78
N GLY A 233 -13.63 18.99 20.74
CA GLY A 233 -14.86 18.95 19.92
C GLY A 233 -14.95 17.71 19.06
N ASP A 234 -16.11 17.48 18.46
CA ASP A 234 -16.34 16.35 17.55
C ASP A 234 -15.52 16.49 16.24
N PRO A 235 -14.57 15.58 15.96
CA PRO A 235 -13.78 15.60 14.73
C PRO A 235 -14.64 15.64 13.46
N SER A 236 -15.74 14.92 13.46
CA SER A 236 -16.66 14.84 12.31
C SER A 236 -17.28 16.19 11.96
N SER A 237 -17.58 17.02 12.97
CA SER A 237 -18.13 18.36 12.74
C SER A 237 -17.11 19.28 12.06
N VAL A 238 -15.85 19.23 12.50
CA VAL A 238 -14.77 20.04 11.92
C VAL A 238 -14.55 19.69 10.45
N ILE A 239 -14.56 18.39 10.14
CA ILE A 239 -14.37 17.90 8.77
C ILE A 239 -15.56 18.26 7.89
N PHE A 240 -16.80 18.17 8.43
CA PHE A 240 -17.99 18.59 7.72
C PHE A 240 -17.91 20.08 7.34
N ASP A 241 -17.62 20.94 8.31
CA ASP A 241 -17.55 22.39 8.12
C ASP A 241 -16.43 22.77 7.13
N ALA A 242 -15.29 22.08 7.20
CA ALA A 242 -14.18 22.31 6.27
C ALA A 242 -14.53 21.91 4.83
N ILE A 243 -15.20 20.76 4.63
CA ILE A 243 -15.62 20.34 3.29
C ILE A 243 -16.66 21.30 2.73
N LYS A 244 -17.65 21.75 3.55
CA LYS A 244 -18.64 22.76 3.15
C LYS A 244 -17.97 24.06 2.75
N LYS A 245 -17.06 24.58 3.58
CA LYS A 245 -16.27 25.77 3.25
C LYS A 245 -15.48 25.56 1.96
N GLY A 246 -14.89 24.36 1.77
CA GLY A 246 -14.16 24.01 0.56
C GLY A 246 -15.02 24.11 -0.71
N VAL A 247 -16.27 23.67 -0.65
CA VAL A 247 -17.25 23.79 -1.72
C VAL A 247 -17.63 25.26 -1.94
N ASP A 248 -18.04 25.96 -0.89
CA ASP A 248 -18.60 27.30 -0.96
C ASP A 248 -17.57 28.34 -1.45
N GLU A 249 -16.31 28.18 -1.05
CA GLU A 249 -15.21 29.09 -1.40
C GLU A 249 -14.32 28.58 -2.55
N SER A 250 -14.76 27.51 -3.24
CA SER A 250 -14.09 26.95 -4.44
C SER A 250 -12.62 26.59 -4.20
N TYR A 251 -12.31 25.83 -3.16
CA TYR A 251 -10.99 25.24 -2.96
C TYR A 251 -10.78 24.10 -3.97
N ASP A 252 -9.51 23.92 -4.38
CA ASP A 252 -9.15 22.76 -5.20
C ASP A 252 -9.02 21.50 -4.35
N LEU A 253 -8.50 21.61 -3.12
CA LEU A 253 -8.27 20.48 -2.21
C LEU A 253 -8.68 20.80 -0.78
N VAL A 254 -9.25 19.79 -0.11
CA VAL A 254 -9.44 19.76 1.35
C VAL A 254 -8.70 18.56 1.88
N ILE A 255 -7.69 18.77 2.76
CA ILE A 255 -6.90 17.70 3.37
C ILE A 255 -7.29 17.61 4.85
N CYS A 256 -7.80 16.44 5.25
CA CYS A 256 -8.32 16.19 6.58
C CYS A 256 -7.32 15.37 7.42
N ASP A 257 -6.74 16.00 8.46
CA ASP A 257 -6.02 15.26 9.51
C ASP A 257 -7.01 14.53 10.41
N THR A 258 -6.62 13.39 10.97
CA THR A 258 -7.45 12.57 11.86
C THR A 258 -6.71 12.16 13.12
N ALA A 259 -7.46 11.82 14.16
CA ALA A 259 -6.90 11.19 15.35
C ALA A 259 -6.18 9.87 15.01
N GLY A 260 -5.18 9.50 15.81
CA GLY A 260 -4.39 8.29 15.61
C GLY A 260 -4.18 7.49 16.89
N ARG A 261 -5.17 7.41 17.78
CA ARG A 261 -5.05 6.75 19.09
C ARG A 261 -5.18 5.24 18.97
N LEU A 262 -4.05 4.53 19.03
CA LEU A 262 -4.04 3.06 18.94
C LEU A 262 -4.62 2.38 20.19
N HIS A 263 -4.60 3.04 21.35
CA HIS A 263 -4.94 2.43 22.64
C HIS A 263 -6.42 2.09 22.84
N SER A 264 -7.30 2.54 21.91
CA SER A 264 -8.71 2.17 21.88
C SER A 264 -9.13 1.87 20.43
N ASN A 265 -8.65 0.73 19.89
CA ASN A 265 -8.89 0.38 18.48
C ASN A 265 -10.36 0.49 18.06
N ALA A 266 -11.30 -0.02 18.88
CA ALA A 266 -12.73 0.05 18.54
C ALA A 266 -13.24 1.48 18.47
N GLY A 267 -12.96 2.33 19.45
CA GLY A 267 -13.44 3.71 19.48
C GLY A 267 -12.86 4.58 18.35
N LEU A 268 -11.57 4.35 17.99
CA LEU A 268 -10.95 5.04 16.86
C LEU A 268 -11.60 4.64 15.53
N MET A 269 -11.83 3.35 15.31
CA MET A 269 -12.44 2.87 14.06
C MET A 269 -13.88 3.40 13.91
N ASP A 270 -14.66 3.44 14.99
CA ASP A 270 -16.01 4.00 14.97
C ASP A 270 -15.99 5.51 14.69
N GLU A 271 -15.02 6.24 15.25
CA GLU A 271 -14.82 7.66 14.96
C GLU A 271 -14.48 7.88 13.47
N LEU A 272 -13.52 7.11 12.93
CA LEU A 272 -13.12 7.23 11.52
C LEU A 272 -14.25 6.85 10.55
N LYS A 273 -15.04 5.82 10.86
CA LYS A 273 -16.24 5.46 10.10
C LYS A 273 -17.27 6.58 10.14
N LYS A 274 -17.44 7.24 11.29
CA LYS A 274 -18.30 8.42 11.43
C LYS A 274 -17.81 9.58 10.58
N VAL A 275 -16.51 9.88 10.64
CA VAL A 275 -15.87 10.93 9.83
C VAL A 275 -16.11 10.70 8.35
N ARG A 276 -15.86 9.48 7.85
CA ARG A 276 -16.10 9.12 6.43
C ARG A 276 -17.54 9.35 6.02
N ARG A 277 -18.49 8.86 6.81
CA ARG A 277 -19.93 9.04 6.55
C ARG A 277 -20.35 10.50 6.56
N VAL A 278 -19.74 11.31 7.43
CA VAL A 278 -20.03 12.75 7.52
C VAL A 278 -19.39 13.51 6.36
N ALA A 279 -18.22 13.11 5.89
CA ALA A 279 -17.61 13.66 4.68
C ALA A 279 -18.50 13.46 3.44
N ASP A 280 -19.07 12.27 3.25
CA ASP A 280 -20.01 11.97 2.17
C ASP A 280 -21.30 12.83 2.26
N LYS A 281 -21.79 13.09 3.49
CA LYS A 281 -22.93 14.01 3.71
C LYS A 281 -22.60 15.47 3.39
N ALA A 282 -21.36 15.90 3.62
CA ALA A 282 -20.92 17.24 3.30
C ALA A 282 -20.79 17.45 1.79
N MET A 283 -20.25 16.46 1.09
CA MET A 283 -20.10 16.42 -0.36
C MET A 283 -20.22 14.97 -0.83
N ALA A 284 -21.19 14.67 -1.69
CA ALA A 284 -21.45 13.32 -2.17
C ALA A 284 -20.19 12.71 -2.84
N GLY A 285 -19.83 11.51 -2.41
CA GLY A 285 -18.62 10.79 -2.85
C GLY A 285 -17.33 11.18 -2.13
N ALA A 286 -17.36 12.10 -1.16
CA ALA A 286 -16.21 12.38 -0.31
C ALA A 286 -16.11 11.35 0.86
N PRO A 287 -14.90 11.03 1.33
CA PRO A 287 -13.60 11.44 0.79
C PRO A 287 -13.33 10.77 -0.56
N HIS A 288 -12.68 11.48 -1.49
CA HIS A 288 -12.30 10.91 -2.79
C HIS A 288 -11.11 9.96 -2.69
N GLU A 289 -10.22 10.22 -1.76
CA GLU A 289 -9.10 9.36 -1.39
C GLU A 289 -8.98 9.26 0.13
N THR A 290 -8.58 8.09 0.59
CA THR A 290 -8.25 7.82 1.99
C THR A 290 -6.85 7.24 2.05
N TRP A 291 -5.87 8.04 2.50
CA TRP A 291 -4.48 7.61 2.55
C TRP A 291 -4.06 7.26 3.97
N MET A 292 -3.39 6.13 4.10
CA MET A 292 -2.82 5.70 5.37
C MET A 292 -1.34 6.02 5.44
N VAL A 293 -0.93 6.76 6.47
CA VAL A 293 0.48 7.04 6.77
C VAL A 293 1.03 5.96 7.68
N LEU A 294 2.14 5.38 7.28
CA LEU A 294 2.86 4.32 7.99
C LEU A 294 4.32 4.71 8.23
N ASP A 295 4.86 4.29 9.36
CA ASP A 295 6.26 4.50 9.74
C ASP A 295 7.09 3.25 9.37
N ALA A 296 8.03 3.40 8.43
CA ALA A 296 8.88 2.31 7.95
C ALA A 296 9.76 1.71 9.05
N THR A 297 10.11 2.48 10.08
CA THR A 297 10.96 2.00 11.18
C THR A 297 10.29 0.90 12.00
N THR A 298 8.96 0.81 11.94
CA THR A 298 8.19 -0.20 12.69
C THR A 298 8.18 -1.58 12.02
N GLY A 299 8.67 -1.71 10.77
CA GLY A 299 8.79 -2.98 10.07
C GLY A 299 7.46 -3.72 9.96
N GLN A 300 7.42 -5.01 10.34
CA GLN A 300 6.23 -5.87 10.29
C GLN A 300 5.02 -5.30 11.05
N ASN A 301 5.23 -4.48 12.08
CA ASN A 301 4.13 -3.82 12.79
C ASN A 301 3.37 -2.84 11.90
N ALA A 302 4.03 -2.19 10.93
CA ALA A 302 3.35 -1.33 9.95
C ALA A 302 2.35 -2.14 9.11
N ILE A 303 2.73 -3.35 8.67
CA ILE A 303 1.85 -4.25 7.91
C ILE A 303 0.63 -4.66 8.75
N ALA A 304 0.85 -5.04 10.01
CA ALA A 304 -0.22 -5.43 10.92
C ALA A 304 -1.21 -4.28 11.19
N GLN A 305 -0.69 -3.06 11.41
CA GLN A 305 -1.53 -1.86 11.55
C GLN A 305 -2.36 -1.62 10.29
N ALA A 306 -1.72 -1.66 9.14
CA ALA A 306 -2.39 -1.41 7.86
C ALA A 306 -3.50 -2.43 7.57
N LYS A 307 -3.30 -3.70 7.90
CA LYS A 307 -4.34 -4.75 7.82
C LYS A 307 -5.55 -4.41 8.69
N THR A 308 -5.31 -3.98 9.94
CA THR A 308 -6.39 -3.60 10.87
C THR A 308 -7.20 -2.43 10.32
N PHE A 309 -6.53 -1.38 9.84
CA PHE A 309 -7.24 -0.22 9.25
C PHE A 309 -7.96 -0.60 7.96
N LYS A 310 -7.35 -1.41 7.09
CA LYS A 310 -7.96 -1.84 5.83
C LYS A 310 -9.22 -2.68 6.04
N ALA A 311 -9.31 -3.44 7.12
CA ALA A 311 -10.51 -4.24 7.44
C ALA A 311 -11.75 -3.35 7.70
N ASP A 312 -11.55 -2.15 8.23
CA ASP A 312 -12.60 -1.25 8.65
C ASP A 312 -12.76 -0.01 7.76
N MET A 313 -11.69 0.38 7.05
CA MET A 313 -11.64 1.58 6.22
C MET A 313 -11.22 1.22 4.80
N GLU A 314 -11.85 1.87 3.82
CA GLU A 314 -11.43 1.79 2.42
C GLU A 314 -10.19 2.65 2.20
N ILE A 315 -9.02 2.01 2.26
CA ILE A 315 -7.73 2.68 2.04
C ILE A 315 -7.41 2.63 0.55
N THR A 316 -7.20 3.80 -0.06
CA THR A 316 -6.94 3.96 -1.50
C THR A 316 -5.48 4.28 -1.81
N GLY A 317 -4.68 4.61 -0.78
CA GLY A 317 -3.28 4.90 -0.94
C GLY A 317 -2.50 4.81 0.38
N ILE A 318 -1.20 4.64 0.27
CA ILE A 318 -0.28 4.57 1.40
C ILE A 318 0.79 5.64 1.25
N VAL A 319 1.13 6.28 2.35
CA VAL A 319 2.32 7.13 2.47
C VAL A 319 3.26 6.48 3.48
N LEU A 320 4.47 6.17 3.06
CA LEU A 320 5.46 5.55 3.92
C LEU A 320 6.50 6.58 4.34
N THR A 321 6.68 6.78 5.64
CA THR A 321 7.58 7.80 6.23
C THR A 321 8.82 7.19 6.86
N LYS A 322 9.82 8.01 7.13
CA LYS A 322 11.04 7.68 7.90
C LYS A 322 11.89 6.57 7.28
N LEU A 323 11.89 6.46 5.96
CA LEU A 323 12.74 5.49 5.25
C LEU A 323 14.23 5.77 5.46
N ASP A 324 14.62 7.04 5.53
CA ASP A 324 15.98 7.51 5.79
C ASP A 324 16.55 7.06 7.14
N GLY A 325 15.68 6.87 8.11
CA GLY A 325 16.04 6.39 9.46
C GLY A 325 16.02 4.86 9.61
N SER A 326 15.61 4.11 8.58
CA SER A 326 15.23 2.71 8.72
C SER A 326 16.16 1.75 7.98
N SER A 327 16.61 0.69 8.67
CA SER A 327 17.14 -0.51 8.01
C SER A 327 16.05 -1.46 7.49
N LYS A 328 14.77 -1.14 7.77
CA LYS A 328 13.58 -1.94 7.47
C LYS A 328 12.80 -1.43 6.26
N GLY A 329 13.41 -0.63 5.38
CA GLY A 329 12.75 -0.07 4.19
C GLY A 329 12.17 -1.14 3.25
N GLY A 330 12.64 -2.37 3.32
CA GLY A 330 12.04 -3.52 2.62
C GLY A 330 10.58 -3.78 2.98
N VAL A 331 10.07 -3.25 4.09
CA VAL A 331 8.65 -3.34 4.50
C VAL A 331 7.68 -2.84 3.42
N VAL A 332 8.13 -1.95 2.52
CA VAL A 332 7.34 -1.49 1.35
C VAL A 332 6.86 -2.68 0.52
N LEU A 333 7.74 -3.67 0.27
CA LEU A 333 7.38 -4.91 -0.46
C LEU A 333 6.26 -5.67 0.25
N GLY A 334 6.41 -5.87 1.57
CA GLY A 334 5.38 -6.56 2.37
C GLY A 334 4.04 -5.81 2.38
N ILE A 335 4.07 -4.49 2.50
CA ILE A 335 2.88 -3.63 2.47
C ILE A 335 2.14 -3.79 1.14
N CYS A 336 2.83 -3.65 0.01
CA CYS A 336 2.23 -3.78 -1.31
C CYS A 336 1.70 -5.19 -1.57
N ASP A 337 2.46 -6.24 -1.21
CA ASP A 337 2.02 -7.61 -1.45
C ASP A 337 0.83 -8.03 -0.59
N GLU A 338 0.81 -7.64 0.68
CA GLU A 338 -0.24 -8.01 1.63
C GLU A 338 -1.52 -7.19 1.45
N LEU A 339 -1.39 -5.89 1.19
CA LEU A 339 -2.53 -5.00 1.18
C LEU A 339 -3.11 -4.79 -0.22
N LYS A 340 -2.30 -4.94 -1.27
CA LYS A 340 -2.72 -4.58 -2.64
C LYS A 340 -3.31 -3.17 -2.70
N VAL A 341 -2.64 -2.24 -2.04
CA VAL A 341 -2.94 -0.80 -2.03
C VAL A 341 -1.68 -0.08 -2.49
N PRO A 342 -1.78 0.87 -3.43
CA PRO A 342 -0.62 1.55 -3.98
C PRO A 342 0.07 2.42 -2.93
N VAL A 343 1.39 2.44 -2.92
CA VAL A 343 2.14 3.49 -2.26
C VAL A 343 2.09 4.73 -3.14
N ARG A 344 1.61 5.84 -2.60
CA ARG A 344 1.48 7.12 -3.32
C ARG A 344 2.71 8.01 -3.11
N TYR A 345 3.21 8.06 -1.87
CA TYR A 345 4.37 8.88 -1.51
C TYR A 345 5.27 8.14 -0.53
N ILE A 346 6.55 8.53 -0.54
CA ILE A 346 7.55 8.11 0.45
C ILE A 346 8.26 9.32 1.04
N GLY A 347 8.54 9.26 2.35
CA GLY A 347 9.33 10.24 3.09
C GLY A 347 10.76 9.73 3.28
N LEU A 348 11.69 10.47 2.71
CA LEU A 348 13.12 10.19 2.66
C LEU A 348 13.94 11.14 3.55
N GLY A 349 13.28 11.93 4.42
CA GLY A 349 13.89 12.89 5.31
C GLY A 349 12.91 13.92 5.84
N GLU A 350 13.43 14.99 6.46
CA GLU A 350 12.63 15.99 7.19
C GLU A 350 12.17 17.18 6.33
N LYS A 351 12.89 17.52 5.25
CA LYS A 351 12.59 18.68 4.40
C LYS A 351 11.30 18.47 3.60
N ILE A 352 10.68 19.53 3.12
CA ILE A 352 9.47 19.47 2.27
C ILE A 352 9.74 18.61 1.03
N GLY A 353 10.85 18.82 0.34
CA GLY A 353 11.24 18.07 -0.85
C GLY A 353 11.62 16.60 -0.61
N ASP A 354 11.74 16.17 0.66
CA ASP A 354 12.01 14.78 1.00
C ASP A 354 10.74 13.89 0.99
N LEU A 355 9.55 14.47 0.78
CA LEU A 355 8.34 13.73 0.47
C LEU A 355 8.22 13.61 -1.05
N ARG A 356 8.43 12.42 -1.59
CA ARG A 356 8.46 12.16 -3.04
C ARG A 356 7.30 11.26 -3.47
N PRO A 357 6.72 11.47 -4.66
CA PRO A 357 5.87 10.46 -5.29
C PRO A 357 6.61 9.12 -5.35
N PHE A 358 5.90 8.03 -5.13
CA PHE A 358 6.52 6.71 -5.18
C PHE A 358 6.66 6.23 -6.62
N ASP A 359 7.89 5.86 -6.96
CA ASP A 359 8.25 5.20 -8.22
C ASP A 359 8.80 3.80 -7.91
N PRO A 360 8.07 2.71 -8.26
CA PRO A 360 8.52 1.34 -8.03
C PRO A 360 9.86 1.01 -8.68
N SER A 361 10.11 1.51 -9.88
CA SER A 361 11.34 1.23 -10.63
C SER A 361 12.54 1.92 -9.99
N ALA A 362 12.42 3.22 -9.69
CA ALA A 362 13.45 3.97 -8.97
C ALA A 362 13.74 3.37 -7.60
N PHE A 363 12.69 2.96 -6.87
CA PHE A 363 12.85 2.34 -5.56
C PHE A 363 13.64 1.03 -5.64
N VAL A 364 13.30 0.15 -6.59
CA VAL A 364 13.97 -1.16 -6.74
C VAL A 364 15.42 -0.98 -7.19
N GLU A 365 15.68 -0.10 -8.17
CA GLU A 365 17.04 0.14 -8.63
C GLU A 365 17.93 0.65 -7.50
N GLU A 366 17.48 1.66 -6.76
CA GLU A 366 18.26 2.24 -5.67
C GLU A 366 18.30 1.37 -4.41
N LEU A 367 17.31 0.50 -4.17
CA LEU A 367 17.32 -0.45 -3.07
C LEU A 367 18.35 -1.55 -3.28
N PHE A 368 18.42 -2.10 -4.49
CA PHE A 368 19.29 -3.24 -4.86
C PHE A 368 20.53 -2.82 -5.64
N ASP A 369 20.94 -1.53 -5.53
CA ASP A 369 22.18 -1.05 -6.13
C ASP A 369 23.40 -1.60 -5.39
N GLU A 370 24.19 -2.43 -6.07
CA GLU A 370 25.39 -3.07 -5.52
C GLU A 370 26.58 -2.10 -5.38
N ALA A 371 26.64 -1.05 -6.19
CA ALA A 371 27.76 -0.11 -6.20
C ALA A 371 27.89 0.70 -4.90
N GLY A 372 26.79 0.89 -4.16
CA GLY A 372 26.82 1.57 -2.86
C GLY A 372 27.33 0.73 -1.69
N SER A 373 27.49 -0.59 -1.84
CA SER A 373 27.98 -1.48 -0.78
C SER A 373 29.51 -1.51 -0.68
N SER A 374 30.23 -1.05 -1.70
CA SER A 374 31.71 -1.03 -1.72
C SER A 374 32.33 0.23 -1.12
N GLU A 375 31.55 1.32 -0.93
CA GLU A 375 32.06 2.58 -0.36
C GLU A 375 31.85 2.70 1.17
N ALA A 376 31.15 1.75 1.80
CA ALA A 376 30.83 1.75 3.23
C ALA A 376 31.60 0.70 4.05
N ALA A 377 32.70 0.13 3.51
CA ALA A 377 33.56 -0.83 4.19
C ALA A 377 34.91 -0.22 4.59
#